data_729707fd554237120e7cdb521fa5c20c
#
_entry.id   729707fd554237120e7cdb521fa5c20c
#
_cell.length_a   1.000
_cell.length_b   1.000
_cell.length_c   1.000
_cell.angle_alpha   90.00
_cell.angle_beta   90.00
_cell.angle_gamma   90.00
#
_symmetry.space_group_name_H-M   'P 1'
#
loop_
_entity.id
_entity.type
_entity.pdbx_description
1 polymer ?
#
loop_
_entity_poly.entity_id
_entity_poly.type
_entity_poly.pdbx_seq_one_letter_code
_entity_poly.pdbx_strand_id
1 'polypeptide(L)'
;MSRPSNFPPPFSARDYIAEPTDPADERIEVGVLIVGAGPAGLACAIRLGQLLEEHPDLAERLGEVPVAVLEKGKQPGSHLLSGAVVDPRALRRLFGNRLRMDELPSYGPVPGESVYVLTRRAALPIPPPPPMRNHGNWIFSLSQLGRFLGERAEEGGAMILPETAAQKLLVSHGRVVGVRTGDKGRNREGGELGNFEAGEFKSHSNDEIG
;
A
#
# COMPACT_ATOMS: atom_id res chain seq x y z
N MET A 1 26.40 19.48 -15.93
CA MET A 1 26.21 18.05 -16.20
C MET A 1 26.41 17.30 -14.87
N SER A 2 25.41 16.58 -14.39
CA SER A 2 25.54 15.71 -13.22
C SER A 2 26.39 14.48 -13.57
N ARG A 3 27.34 14.14 -12.71
CA ARG A 3 28.20 12.97 -12.90
C ARG A 3 27.46 11.73 -12.37
N PRO A 4 27.59 10.53 -13.00
CA PRO A 4 26.98 9.30 -12.51
C PRO A 4 27.33 8.97 -11.05
N SER A 5 28.52 9.38 -10.58
CA SER A 5 28.97 9.21 -9.19
C SER A 5 28.16 10.03 -8.17
N ASN A 6 27.32 10.96 -8.62
CA ASN A 6 26.46 11.77 -7.74
C ASN A 6 25.05 11.18 -7.58
N PHE A 7 24.82 9.97 -8.08
CA PHE A 7 23.54 9.27 -7.97
C PHE A 7 23.72 7.85 -7.42
N PRO A 8 22.84 7.43 -6.49
CA PRO A 8 21.85 8.26 -5.79
C PRO A 8 22.55 9.32 -4.90
N PRO A 9 21.87 10.47 -4.61
CA PRO A 9 22.42 11.41 -3.64
C PRO A 9 22.61 10.71 -2.29
N PRO A 10 23.57 11.13 -1.47
CA PRO A 10 23.79 10.51 -0.17
C PRO A 10 22.50 10.57 0.66
N PHE A 11 22.09 9.43 1.20
CA PHE A 11 20.93 9.34 2.06
C PHE A 11 21.18 10.06 3.38
N SER A 12 20.27 10.95 3.77
CA SER A 12 20.26 11.60 5.06
C SER A 12 18.95 11.28 5.79
N ALA A 13 19.02 10.58 6.91
CA ALA A 13 17.84 10.30 7.72
C ALA A 13 17.15 11.59 8.21
N ARG A 14 17.88 12.68 8.37
CA ARG A 14 17.33 13.99 8.82
C ARG A 14 16.32 14.58 7.84
N ASP A 15 16.41 14.21 6.55
CA ASP A 15 15.49 14.71 5.53
C ASP A 15 14.11 14.03 5.63
N TYR A 16 14.07 12.86 6.31
CA TYR A 16 12.88 12.00 6.40
C TYR A 16 12.34 11.86 7.83
N ILE A 17 12.97 12.49 8.82
CA ILE A 17 12.58 12.46 10.23
C ILE A 17 12.26 13.87 10.69
N ALA A 18 11.21 14.01 11.50
CA ALA A 18 10.83 15.24 12.17
C ALA A 18 10.37 14.94 13.61
N GLU A 19 10.45 15.94 14.47
CA GLU A 19 9.76 15.90 15.75
C GLU A 19 8.27 16.27 15.56
N PRO A 20 7.36 15.71 16.38
CA PRO A 20 5.97 16.14 16.36
C PRO A 20 5.86 17.63 16.67
N THR A 21 5.03 18.35 15.93
CA THR A 21 4.74 19.77 16.17
C THR A 21 3.34 19.93 16.75
N ASP A 22 3.12 20.96 17.58
CA ASP A 22 1.79 21.49 17.85
C ASP A 22 1.49 22.59 16.83
N PRO A 23 0.26 22.67 16.33
CA PRO A 23 -1.00 22.61 17.05
C PRO A 23 -1.80 21.33 16.85
N ALA A 24 -2.71 21.05 17.80
CA ALA A 24 -3.54 19.86 17.86
C ALA A 24 -4.58 19.77 16.72
N ASP A 25 -4.92 20.90 16.10
CA ASP A 25 -6.04 21.01 15.16
C ASP A 25 -5.82 20.32 13.80
N GLU A 26 -4.55 19.95 13.49
CA GLU A 26 -4.16 19.30 12.24
C GLU A 26 -3.78 17.82 12.44
N ARG A 27 -4.09 17.27 13.61
CA ARG A 27 -3.68 15.93 14.00
C ARG A 27 -4.85 14.96 13.92
N ILE A 28 -4.66 13.83 13.24
CA ILE A 28 -5.58 12.71 13.24
C ILE A 28 -4.94 11.58 14.04
N GLU A 29 -5.60 11.17 15.11
CA GLU A 29 -5.17 10.01 15.90
C GLU A 29 -5.73 8.74 15.29
N VAL A 30 -4.84 7.74 15.14
CA VAL A 30 -5.18 6.45 14.53
C VAL A 30 -4.53 5.31 15.32
N GLY A 31 -5.19 4.18 15.42
CA GLY A 31 -4.64 3.01 16.10
C GLY A 31 -3.44 2.43 15.35
N VAL A 32 -3.60 2.13 14.07
CA VAL A 32 -2.56 1.62 13.18
C VAL A 32 -2.53 2.45 11.90
N LEU A 33 -1.36 2.97 11.55
CA LEU A 33 -1.15 3.72 10.31
C LEU A 33 -0.35 2.88 9.31
N ILE A 34 -0.93 2.64 8.14
CA ILE A 34 -0.29 1.96 7.01
C ILE A 34 0.07 3.00 5.95
N VAL A 35 1.31 3.00 5.49
CA VAL A 35 1.78 3.91 4.45
C VAL A 35 1.89 3.18 3.12
N GLY A 36 0.99 3.56 2.19
CA GLY A 36 0.88 3.01 0.85
C GLY A 36 -0.25 1.99 0.68
N ALA A 37 -1.25 2.33 -0.16
CA ALA A 37 -2.34 1.44 -0.56
C ALA A 37 -1.95 0.55 -1.76
N GLY A 38 -0.75 0.00 -1.74
CA GLY A 38 -0.35 -1.09 -2.63
C GLY A 38 -0.88 -2.44 -2.14
N PRO A 39 -0.71 -3.53 -2.90
CA PRO A 39 -1.25 -4.86 -2.54
C PRO A 39 -0.84 -5.32 -1.14
N ALA A 40 0.38 -5.02 -0.70
CA ALA A 40 0.86 -5.41 0.63
C ALA A 40 0.19 -4.61 1.75
N GLY A 41 0.10 -3.27 1.62
CA GLY A 41 -0.57 -2.42 2.61
C GLY A 41 -2.06 -2.73 2.72
N LEU A 42 -2.73 -2.92 1.58
CA LEU A 42 -4.14 -3.30 1.56
C LEU A 42 -4.39 -4.70 2.15
N ALA A 43 -3.53 -5.67 1.86
CA ALA A 43 -3.62 -7.00 2.48
C ALA A 43 -3.44 -6.92 4.00
N CYS A 44 -2.53 -6.06 4.47
CA CYS A 44 -2.36 -5.78 5.90
C CYS A 44 -3.64 -5.17 6.50
N ALA A 45 -4.21 -4.14 5.87
CA ALA A 45 -5.44 -3.49 6.32
C ALA A 45 -6.61 -4.48 6.40
N ILE A 46 -6.82 -5.28 5.34
CA ILE A 46 -7.86 -6.32 5.31
C ILE A 46 -7.67 -7.32 6.46
N ARG A 47 -6.44 -7.82 6.66
CA ARG A 47 -6.19 -8.80 7.72
C ARG A 47 -6.37 -8.21 9.11
N LEU A 48 -5.98 -6.95 9.32
CA LEU A 48 -6.25 -6.24 10.57
C LEU A 48 -7.75 -6.09 10.80
N GLY A 49 -8.54 -5.66 9.80
CA GLY A 49 -9.99 -5.59 9.92
C GLY A 49 -10.61 -6.92 10.34
N GLN A 50 -10.20 -8.04 9.70
CA GLN A 50 -10.65 -9.38 10.07
C GLN A 50 -10.31 -9.75 11.52
N LEU A 51 -9.12 -9.38 12.00
CA LEU A 51 -8.71 -9.64 13.38
C LEU A 51 -9.47 -8.77 14.38
N LEU A 52 -9.78 -7.53 14.03
CA LEU A 52 -10.55 -6.62 14.88
C LEU A 52 -12.03 -7.05 14.96
N GLU A 53 -12.60 -7.65 13.90
CA GLU A 53 -13.91 -8.32 13.96
C GLU A 53 -13.91 -9.48 14.97
N GLU A 54 -12.80 -10.25 15.03
CA GLU A 54 -12.64 -11.38 15.96
C GLU A 54 -12.33 -10.91 17.41
N HIS A 55 -11.83 -9.68 17.58
CA HIS A 55 -11.36 -9.09 18.85
C HIS A 55 -11.88 -7.66 19.05
N PRO A 56 -13.18 -7.47 19.36
CA PRO A 56 -13.78 -6.13 19.51
C PRO A 56 -13.13 -5.28 20.61
N ASP A 57 -12.62 -5.89 21.67
CA ASP A 57 -11.87 -5.23 22.74
C ASP A 57 -10.59 -4.55 22.25
N LEU A 58 -9.93 -5.12 21.25
CA LEU A 58 -8.78 -4.48 20.60
C LEU A 58 -9.21 -3.31 19.71
N ALA A 59 -10.35 -3.43 19.03
CA ALA A 59 -10.87 -2.34 18.20
C ALA A 59 -11.17 -1.10 19.07
N GLU A 60 -11.81 -1.27 20.23
CA GLU A 60 -12.07 -0.19 21.18
C GLU A 60 -10.77 0.46 21.68
N ARG A 61 -9.75 -0.31 21.99
CA ARG A 61 -8.43 0.19 22.45
C ARG A 61 -7.66 0.94 21.37
N LEU A 62 -7.91 0.68 20.09
CA LEU A 62 -7.27 1.39 18.97
C LEU A 62 -7.93 2.74 18.67
N GLY A 63 -9.02 3.06 19.34
CA GLY A 63 -9.70 4.34 19.23
C GLY A 63 -10.69 4.44 18.06
N GLU A 64 -11.10 5.67 17.73
CA GLU A 64 -12.16 5.95 16.77
C GLU A 64 -11.77 5.53 15.33
N VAL A 65 -10.49 5.63 14.99
CA VAL A 65 -9.94 5.20 13.69
C VAL A 65 -8.94 4.06 13.92
N PRO A 66 -9.40 2.80 14.01
CA PRO A 66 -8.51 1.67 14.34
C PRO A 66 -7.43 1.44 13.30
N VAL A 67 -7.73 1.60 12.00
CA VAL A 67 -6.79 1.39 10.90
C VAL A 67 -6.92 2.50 9.87
N ALA A 68 -5.84 3.19 9.56
CA ALA A 68 -5.77 4.14 8.47
C ALA A 68 -4.69 3.76 7.45
N VAL A 69 -4.95 4.04 6.17
CA VAL A 69 -4.03 3.77 5.06
C VAL A 69 -3.81 5.05 4.27
N LEU A 70 -2.58 5.55 4.21
CA LEU A 70 -2.21 6.69 3.37
C LEU A 70 -1.89 6.21 1.95
N GLU A 71 -2.46 6.89 0.95
CA GLU A 71 -2.14 6.65 -0.46
C GLU A 71 -1.83 7.98 -1.17
N LYS A 72 -0.64 8.07 -1.78
CA LYS A 72 -0.23 9.27 -2.52
C LYS A 72 -0.97 9.45 -3.85
N GLY A 73 -1.46 8.37 -4.44
CA GLY A 73 -2.24 8.38 -5.68
C GLY A 73 -3.69 8.77 -5.44
N LYS A 74 -4.41 9.05 -6.53
CA LYS A 74 -5.84 9.42 -6.48
C LYS A 74 -6.73 8.31 -5.92
N GLN A 75 -6.28 7.07 -6.01
CA GLN A 75 -6.99 5.88 -5.49
C GLN A 75 -6.03 4.71 -5.39
N PRO A 76 -6.34 3.67 -4.61
CA PRO A 76 -5.59 2.42 -4.61
C PRO A 76 -5.42 1.87 -6.03
N GLY A 77 -4.23 1.40 -6.36
CA GLY A 77 -3.94 0.86 -7.68
C GLY A 77 -3.53 1.86 -8.76
N SER A 78 -3.59 3.18 -8.51
CA SER A 78 -3.25 4.22 -9.50
C SER A 78 -1.82 4.14 -10.04
N HIS A 79 -0.88 3.64 -9.26
CA HIS A 79 0.54 3.50 -9.63
C HIS A 79 0.96 2.05 -9.91
N LEU A 80 0.01 1.13 -10.02
CA LEU A 80 0.29 -0.27 -10.31
C LEU A 80 0.27 -0.55 -11.81
N LEU A 81 1.09 -1.50 -12.23
CA LEU A 81 1.13 -1.96 -13.63
C LEU A 81 -0.19 -2.63 -14.03
N SER A 82 -0.51 -2.54 -15.32
CA SER A 82 -1.80 -3.04 -15.84
C SER A 82 -1.91 -4.55 -15.93
N GLY A 83 -0.80 -5.29 -16.05
CA GLY A 83 -0.85 -6.75 -16.22
C GLY A 83 0.19 -7.48 -15.40
N ALA A 84 -0.20 -8.58 -14.78
CA ALA A 84 0.71 -9.49 -14.09
C ALA A 84 0.14 -10.91 -14.05
N VAL A 85 1.05 -11.87 -13.98
CA VAL A 85 0.74 -13.25 -13.59
C VAL A 85 1.01 -13.36 -12.09
N VAL A 86 -0.03 -13.71 -11.34
CA VAL A 86 -0.02 -13.73 -9.88
C VAL A 86 -0.24 -15.14 -9.37
N ASP A 87 0.55 -15.57 -8.41
CA ASP A 87 0.30 -16.77 -7.63
C ASP A 87 -0.88 -16.50 -6.67
N PRO A 88 -2.01 -17.20 -6.81
CA PRO A 88 -3.22 -16.89 -6.05
C PRO A 88 -3.15 -17.34 -4.58
N ARG A 89 -2.10 -18.02 -4.14
CA ARG A 89 -1.97 -18.54 -2.76
C ARG A 89 -2.12 -17.46 -1.70
N ALA A 90 -1.54 -16.27 -1.94
CA ALA A 90 -1.64 -15.16 -1.00
C ALA A 90 -3.08 -14.67 -0.86
N LEU A 91 -3.80 -14.51 -1.99
CA LEU A 91 -5.21 -14.10 -2.00
C LEU A 91 -6.11 -15.14 -1.34
N ARG A 92 -5.90 -16.43 -1.65
CA ARG A 92 -6.62 -17.54 -0.99
C ARG A 92 -6.40 -17.55 0.52
N ARG A 93 -5.18 -17.24 0.97
CA ARG A 93 -4.85 -17.17 2.39
C ARG A 93 -5.49 -15.96 3.08
N LEU A 94 -5.51 -14.82 2.40
CA LEU A 94 -6.09 -13.59 2.92
C LEU A 94 -7.61 -13.70 3.10
N PHE A 95 -8.30 -14.22 2.09
CA PHE A 95 -9.77 -14.26 2.10
C PHE A 95 -10.34 -15.58 2.62
N GLY A 96 -9.59 -16.69 2.57
CA GLY A 96 -10.06 -18.00 2.98
C GLY A 96 -11.33 -18.38 2.20
N ASN A 97 -12.39 -18.70 2.93
CA ASN A 97 -13.72 -19.02 2.39
C ASN A 97 -14.62 -17.77 2.22
N ARG A 98 -14.14 -16.57 2.57
CA ARG A 98 -14.91 -15.31 2.51
C ARG A 98 -15.06 -14.78 1.08
N LEU A 99 -14.24 -15.26 0.15
CA LEU A 99 -14.25 -14.83 -1.24
C LEU A 99 -13.89 -15.98 -2.17
N ARG A 100 -14.66 -16.13 -3.24
CA ARG A 100 -14.35 -17.09 -4.30
C ARG A 100 -13.38 -16.49 -5.30
N MET A 101 -12.57 -17.34 -5.93
CA MET A 101 -11.55 -16.88 -6.89
C MET A 101 -12.15 -16.26 -8.15
N ASP A 102 -13.36 -16.65 -8.52
CA ASP A 102 -14.11 -16.11 -9.68
C ASP A 102 -14.71 -14.71 -9.41
N GLU A 103 -14.76 -14.28 -8.16
CA GLU A 103 -15.17 -12.91 -7.77
C GLU A 103 -14.01 -11.90 -7.86
N LEU A 104 -12.77 -12.38 -7.98
CA LEU A 104 -11.61 -11.52 -8.14
C LEU A 104 -11.60 -10.86 -9.54
N PRO A 105 -11.13 -9.61 -9.66
CA PRO A 105 -11.02 -8.90 -10.93
C PRO A 105 -9.85 -9.45 -11.77
N SER A 106 -9.97 -10.68 -12.23
CA SER A 106 -8.95 -11.40 -12.98
C SER A 106 -9.41 -11.72 -14.41
N TYR A 107 -8.44 -11.99 -15.26
CA TYR A 107 -8.69 -12.53 -16.61
C TYR A 107 -8.74 -14.06 -16.62
N GLY A 108 -8.67 -14.68 -15.45
CA GLY A 108 -8.71 -16.12 -15.28
C GLY A 108 -7.35 -16.79 -15.07
N PRO A 109 -7.33 -18.13 -14.98
CA PRO A 109 -6.09 -18.89 -14.83
C PRO A 109 -5.26 -18.83 -16.12
N VAL A 110 -3.93 -18.96 -15.98
CA VAL A 110 -3.02 -19.06 -17.11
C VAL A 110 -3.35 -20.33 -17.90
N PRO A 111 -3.77 -20.21 -19.18
CA PRO A 111 -4.19 -21.39 -19.97
C PRO A 111 -3.00 -22.24 -20.43
N GLY A 112 -1.81 -21.66 -20.50
CA GLY A 112 -0.59 -22.30 -20.93
C GLY A 112 0.53 -21.30 -21.18
N GLU A 113 1.74 -21.82 -21.34
CA GLU A 113 2.92 -21.01 -21.60
C GLU A 113 3.76 -21.63 -22.72
N SER A 114 4.42 -20.78 -23.49
CA SER A 114 5.37 -21.20 -24.52
C SER A 114 6.61 -20.32 -24.47
N VAL A 115 7.77 -20.94 -24.49
CA VAL A 115 9.06 -20.24 -24.50
C VAL A 115 9.79 -20.58 -25.78
N TYR A 116 10.34 -19.55 -26.44
CA TYR A 116 11.07 -19.68 -27.70
C TYR A 116 12.43 -19.02 -27.60
N VAL A 117 13.44 -19.68 -28.14
CA VAL A 117 14.72 -19.04 -28.46
C VAL A 117 14.61 -18.46 -29.85
N LEU A 118 14.78 -17.14 -29.96
CA LEU A 118 14.70 -16.42 -31.22
C LEU A 118 16.10 -16.31 -31.85
N THR A 119 16.20 -16.67 -33.11
CA THR A 119 17.37 -16.42 -33.96
C THR A 119 17.00 -15.43 -35.06
N ARG A 120 17.95 -15.01 -35.89
CA ARG A 120 17.66 -14.13 -37.03
C ARG A 120 16.73 -14.77 -38.06
N ARG A 121 16.59 -16.10 -38.08
CA ARG A 121 15.86 -16.83 -39.12
C ARG A 121 14.80 -17.79 -38.61
N ALA A 122 14.76 -18.07 -37.31
CA ALA A 122 13.85 -19.06 -36.72
C ALA A 122 13.50 -18.77 -35.27
N ALA A 123 12.31 -19.25 -34.85
CA ALA A 123 11.89 -19.34 -33.46
C ALA A 123 11.89 -20.82 -33.06
N LEU A 124 12.72 -21.21 -32.13
CA LEU A 124 12.88 -22.58 -31.67
C LEU A 124 12.15 -22.73 -30.31
N PRO A 125 11.11 -23.58 -30.22
CA PRO A 125 10.42 -23.81 -28.96
C PRO A 125 11.34 -24.58 -28.01
N ILE A 126 11.34 -24.18 -26.74
CA ILE A 126 12.04 -24.87 -25.66
C ILE A 126 11.07 -25.13 -24.51
N PRO A 127 11.31 -26.18 -23.69
CA PRO A 127 10.54 -26.38 -22.46
C PRO A 127 10.67 -25.16 -21.55
N PRO A 128 9.54 -24.68 -20.94
CA PRO A 128 9.61 -23.55 -20.02
C PRO A 128 10.54 -23.83 -18.85
N PRO A 129 11.58 -23.00 -18.62
CA PRO A 129 12.41 -23.09 -17.43
C PRO A 129 11.57 -22.98 -16.15
N PRO A 130 11.98 -23.61 -15.02
CA PRO A 130 11.19 -23.59 -13.80
C PRO A 130 10.70 -22.20 -13.34
N PRO A 131 11.50 -21.12 -13.41
CA PRO A 131 11.04 -19.78 -13.03
C PRO A 131 9.99 -19.16 -13.96
N MET A 132 9.82 -19.71 -15.16
CA MET A 132 8.84 -19.24 -16.17
C MET A 132 7.57 -20.08 -16.18
N ARG A 133 7.46 -21.08 -15.30
CA ARG A 133 6.26 -21.93 -15.21
C ARG A 133 5.17 -21.21 -14.44
N ASN A 134 4.04 -20.98 -15.12
CA ASN A 134 2.89 -20.23 -14.58
C ASN A 134 1.65 -21.11 -14.39
N HIS A 135 1.80 -22.41 -14.48
CA HIS A 135 0.68 -23.33 -14.26
C HIS A 135 0.06 -23.14 -12.87
N GLY A 136 -1.25 -22.90 -12.81
CA GLY A 136 -1.98 -22.63 -11.57
C GLY A 136 -1.95 -21.16 -11.13
N ASN A 137 -1.21 -20.31 -11.81
CA ASN A 137 -1.24 -18.85 -11.61
C ASN A 137 -2.42 -18.21 -12.37
N TRP A 138 -2.73 -16.99 -12.01
CA TRP A 138 -3.85 -16.24 -12.57
C TRP A 138 -3.37 -14.92 -13.17
N ILE A 139 -4.05 -14.46 -14.21
CA ILE A 139 -3.75 -13.20 -14.89
C ILE A 139 -4.61 -12.10 -14.29
N PHE A 140 -3.97 -11.01 -13.85
CA PHE A 140 -4.64 -9.85 -13.25
C PHE A 140 -4.23 -8.55 -13.91
N SER A 141 -5.14 -7.57 -13.89
CA SER A 141 -4.78 -6.17 -13.89
C SER A 141 -4.45 -5.77 -12.45
N LEU A 142 -3.20 -5.45 -12.14
CA LEU A 142 -2.81 -5.06 -10.77
C LEU A 142 -3.52 -3.80 -10.30
N SER A 143 -3.81 -2.86 -11.21
CA SER A 143 -4.56 -1.65 -10.86
C SER A 143 -6.02 -1.97 -10.48
N GLN A 144 -6.66 -2.92 -11.15
CA GLN A 144 -8.01 -3.38 -10.78
C GLN A 144 -7.98 -4.18 -9.47
N LEU A 145 -6.97 -5.05 -9.30
CA LEU A 145 -6.77 -5.77 -8.04
C LEU A 145 -6.54 -4.80 -6.88
N GLY A 146 -5.74 -3.74 -7.08
CA GLY A 146 -5.52 -2.72 -6.06
C GLY A 146 -6.81 -2.00 -5.65
N ARG A 147 -7.66 -1.62 -6.60
CA ARG A 147 -8.98 -1.02 -6.30
C ARG A 147 -9.88 -1.99 -5.52
N PHE A 148 -9.99 -3.22 -6.01
CA PHE A 148 -10.75 -4.26 -5.35
C PHE A 148 -10.29 -4.51 -3.90
N LEU A 149 -8.98 -4.60 -3.67
CA LEU A 149 -8.44 -4.74 -2.31
C LEU A 149 -8.70 -3.49 -1.45
N GLY A 150 -8.70 -2.30 -2.06
CA GLY A 150 -9.07 -1.06 -1.38
C GLY A 150 -10.51 -1.12 -0.87
N GLU A 151 -11.46 -1.46 -1.74
CA GLU A 151 -12.88 -1.64 -1.39
C GLU A 151 -13.05 -2.66 -0.25
N ARG A 152 -12.35 -3.79 -0.32
CA ARG A 152 -12.40 -4.82 0.75
C ARG A 152 -11.78 -4.33 2.07
N ALA A 153 -10.76 -3.46 2.02
CA ALA A 153 -10.18 -2.88 3.22
C ALA A 153 -11.13 -1.88 3.89
N GLU A 154 -11.81 -1.02 3.09
CA GLU A 154 -12.81 -0.08 3.57
C GLU A 154 -14.05 -0.80 4.16
N GLU A 155 -14.53 -1.86 3.53
CA GLU A 155 -15.59 -2.72 4.07
C GLU A 155 -15.19 -3.37 5.40
N GLY A 156 -13.90 -3.67 5.60
CA GLY A 156 -13.33 -4.14 6.87
C GLY A 156 -13.03 -3.03 7.87
N GLY A 157 -13.51 -1.80 7.65
CA GLY A 157 -13.40 -0.68 8.59
C GLY A 157 -12.09 0.10 8.50
N ALA A 158 -11.23 -0.13 7.50
CA ALA A 158 -10.05 0.69 7.31
C ALA A 158 -10.40 2.03 6.63
N MET A 159 -9.85 3.14 7.14
CA MET A 159 -9.95 4.46 6.52
C MET A 159 -8.85 4.61 5.47
N ILE A 160 -9.19 4.68 4.19
CA ILE A 160 -8.22 4.97 3.13
C ILE A 160 -8.21 6.46 2.84
N LEU A 161 -7.02 7.06 2.86
CA LEU A 161 -6.79 8.47 2.62
C LEU A 161 -6.01 8.66 1.31
N PRO A 162 -6.73 8.82 0.17
CA PRO A 162 -6.09 9.06 -1.12
C PRO A 162 -5.50 10.47 -1.18
N GLU A 163 -4.62 10.68 -2.16
CA GLU A 163 -3.89 11.94 -2.41
C GLU A 163 -3.13 12.46 -1.18
N THR A 164 -2.78 11.55 -0.26
CA THR A 164 -2.11 11.84 1.00
C THR A 164 -0.75 11.15 1.03
N ALA A 165 0.31 11.91 0.75
CA ALA A 165 1.66 11.41 0.71
C ALA A 165 2.35 11.54 2.08
N ALA A 166 2.83 10.44 2.64
CA ALA A 166 3.71 10.49 3.79
C ALA A 166 5.06 11.09 3.38
N GLN A 167 5.49 12.16 4.04
CA GLN A 167 6.76 12.83 3.75
C GLN A 167 7.82 12.57 4.79
N LYS A 168 7.46 12.61 6.09
CA LYS A 168 8.40 12.42 7.17
C LYS A 168 7.85 11.51 8.24
N LEU A 169 8.71 10.72 8.86
CA LEU A 169 8.41 10.00 10.08
C LEU A 169 8.46 10.97 11.27
N LEU A 170 7.45 10.96 12.11
CA LEU A 170 7.47 11.65 13.39
C LEU A 170 8.12 10.76 14.43
N VAL A 171 9.20 11.23 15.02
CA VAL A 171 9.98 10.48 16.02
C VAL A 171 10.02 11.27 17.32
N SER A 172 9.63 10.63 18.40
CA SER A 172 9.72 11.15 19.75
C SER A 172 10.40 10.13 20.64
N HIS A 173 11.37 10.56 21.43
CA HIS A 173 12.15 9.68 22.34
C HIS A 173 12.68 8.41 21.67
N GLY A 174 13.10 8.50 20.38
CA GLY A 174 13.64 7.37 19.63
C GLY A 174 12.59 6.38 19.09
N ARG A 175 11.30 6.67 19.25
CA ARG A 175 10.19 5.86 18.72
C ARG A 175 9.48 6.59 17.60
N VAL A 176 9.05 5.86 16.56
CA VAL A 176 8.16 6.38 15.55
C VAL A 176 6.77 6.49 16.16
N VAL A 177 6.24 7.71 16.22
CA VAL A 177 4.94 8.02 16.82
C VAL A 177 3.91 8.46 15.78
N GLY A 178 4.30 8.57 14.52
CA GLY A 178 3.38 8.97 13.45
C GLY A 178 4.09 9.35 12.16
N VAL A 179 3.37 10.02 11.31
CA VAL A 179 3.83 10.50 10.01
C VAL A 179 3.34 11.94 9.79
N ARG A 180 4.18 12.76 9.22
CA ARG A 180 3.78 14.04 8.64
C ARG A 180 3.49 13.83 7.17
N THR A 181 2.33 14.28 6.73
CA THR A 181 1.94 14.27 5.33
C THR A 181 2.47 15.51 4.61
N GLY A 182 2.57 15.43 3.28
CA GLY A 182 2.86 16.60 2.44
C GLY A 182 1.62 17.46 2.23
N ASP A 183 1.87 18.68 1.75
CA ASP A 183 0.81 19.57 1.34
C ASP A 183 -0.07 18.90 0.27
N LYS A 184 -1.37 18.87 0.49
CA LYS A 184 -2.32 18.47 -0.54
C LYS A 184 -2.51 19.67 -1.48
N GLY A 185 -2.44 19.42 -2.80
CA GLY A 185 -2.86 20.40 -3.77
C GLY A 185 -1.78 21.21 -4.45
N ARG A 186 -0.56 20.67 -4.61
CA ARG A 186 0.40 21.24 -5.55
C ARG A 186 0.17 20.69 -6.95
N ASN A 187 0.06 21.59 -7.94
CA ASN A 187 0.06 21.20 -9.34
C ASN A 187 1.46 20.74 -9.78
N ARG A 188 1.58 20.17 -11.01
CA ARG A 188 2.86 19.73 -11.57
C ARG A 188 3.93 20.83 -11.68
N GLU A 189 3.55 22.08 -11.58
CA GLU A 189 4.37 23.28 -11.68
C GLU A 189 4.76 23.84 -10.30
N GLY A 190 4.33 23.19 -9.19
CA GLY A 190 4.64 23.59 -7.81
C GLY A 190 3.78 24.70 -7.26
N GLY A 191 2.71 25.11 -7.96
CA GLY A 191 1.74 26.09 -7.50
C GLY A 191 0.71 25.48 -6.55
N GLU A 192 0.30 26.22 -5.54
CA GLU A 192 -0.73 25.80 -4.58
C GLU A 192 -2.11 25.74 -5.25
N LEU A 193 -2.83 24.61 -5.10
CA LEU A 193 -4.21 24.43 -5.54
C LEU A 193 -5.25 24.75 -4.44
N GLY A 194 -4.85 25.41 -3.37
CA GLY A 194 -5.67 25.78 -2.23
C GLY A 194 -4.98 25.50 -0.90
N ASN A 195 -5.45 26.13 0.16
CA ASN A 195 -4.92 26.00 1.50
C ASN A 195 -5.27 24.62 2.11
N PHE A 196 -4.46 23.62 1.80
CA PHE A 196 -4.45 22.34 2.52
C PHE A 196 -3.11 22.23 3.23
N GLU A 197 -3.13 22.48 4.53
CA GLU A 197 -1.95 22.37 5.37
C GLU A 197 -1.54 20.90 5.59
N ALA A 198 -0.27 20.69 5.87
CA ALA A 198 0.26 19.36 6.14
C ALA A 198 -0.33 18.79 7.44
N GLY A 199 -1.04 17.68 7.37
CA GLY A 199 -1.59 17.01 8.55
C GLY A 199 -0.60 16.05 9.22
N GLU A 200 -0.71 15.85 10.50
CA GLU A 200 0.05 14.86 11.26
C GLU A 200 -0.85 13.70 11.69
N PHE A 201 -0.39 12.48 11.45
CA PHE A 201 -1.01 11.26 11.95
C PHE A 201 -0.16 10.71 13.08
N LYS A 202 -0.76 10.51 14.24
CA LYS A 202 -0.10 9.88 15.40
C LYS A 202 -0.78 8.56 15.76
N SER A 203 0.02 7.58 16.16
CA SER A 203 -0.51 6.38 16.80
C SER A 203 -0.95 6.71 18.23
N HIS A 204 -2.03 6.09 18.65
CA HIS A 204 -2.46 6.16 20.05
C HIS A 204 -1.33 5.68 20.96
N SER A 205 -0.83 6.53 21.84
CA SER A 205 0.18 6.12 22.82
C SER A 205 -0.56 5.47 24.00
N ASN A 206 -0.54 4.14 24.05
CA ASN A 206 -0.89 3.44 25.28
C ASN A 206 0.23 3.61 26.31
N ASP A 207 0.39 4.81 26.88
CA ASP A 207 1.28 5.05 28.02
C ASP A 207 0.68 4.56 29.35
N GLU A 208 -0.48 3.86 29.34
CA GLU A 208 -1.18 3.33 30.51
C GLU A 208 -1.22 1.79 30.55
N ILE A 209 -0.17 1.12 30.13
CA ILE A 209 0.01 -0.29 30.50
C ILE A 209 1.23 -0.38 31.41
N GLY A 210 0.98 -0.15 32.72
CA GLY A 210 1.85 -0.53 33.83
C GLY A 210 1.82 -2.02 34.06
#